data_ead14a0acbcb3a1fb2e3527268d14b1b
#
_entry.id   ead14a0acbcb3a1fb2e3527268d14b1b
#
_cell.length_a   1.000
_cell.length_b   1.000
_cell.length_c   1.000
_cell.angle_alpha   90.00
_cell.angle_beta   90.00
_cell.angle_gamma   90.00
#
_symmetry.space_group_name_H-M   'P 1'
#
loop_
_entity.id
_entity.type
_entity.pdbx_description
1 polymer ?
#
loop_
_entity_poly.entity_id
_entity_poly.type
_entity_poly.pdbx_seq_one_letter_code
_entity_poly.pdbx_strand_id
1 'polypeptide(L)'
;KKHGLSKDYNPGENPTAKAAFVRLRDDMINQGLNVGRSYSGFRSYDYQKTLYDNYVSRDGQAAADRYSARPGFSEHQTGLVFDLTDKSGNLLEDARASQWLKDNAHNYGFIVRFQAGKEASTGYMPEAWHIRYVGKEAKDIHDSGLSLEEYFGIEGGDYATSSKPAESKPATTGAINLPATGTYTFTGRASIKAEAKVSSPELAYYDKGMSVNYDKV
;
A
#
# COMPACT_ATOMS: atom_id res chain seq x y z
N LYS A 1 -1.63 15.71 -2.28
CA LYS A 1 -2.17 15.81 -0.89
C LYS A 1 -2.45 17.23 -0.43
N LYS A 2 -1.92 18.26 -1.09
CA LYS A 2 -2.24 19.66 -0.75
C LYS A 2 -3.67 20.05 -1.12
N HIS A 3 -4.35 19.25 -1.95
CA HIS A 3 -5.70 19.52 -2.46
C HIS A 3 -6.53 18.24 -2.42
N GLY A 4 -7.22 18.02 -1.30
CA GLY A 4 -8.25 16.99 -1.21
C GLY A 4 -9.43 17.30 -2.15
N LEU A 5 -10.19 16.25 -2.50
CA LEU A 5 -11.43 16.41 -3.26
C LEU A 5 -12.50 17.06 -2.39
N SER A 6 -13.29 17.95 -2.98
CA SER A 6 -14.42 18.61 -2.33
C SER A 6 -15.45 17.57 -1.86
N LYS A 7 -16.18 17.91 -0.78
CA LYS A 7 -17.31 17.10 -0.30
C LYS A 7 -18.36 16.89 -1.38
N ASP A 8 -18.59 17.91 -2.21
CA ASP A 8 -19.60 17.90 -3.26
C ASP A 8 -19.15 17.19 -4.55
N TYR A 9 -17.86 16.78 -4.63
CA TYR A 9 -17.36 16.02 -5.75
C TYR A 9 -17.86 14.58 -5.68
N ASN A 10 -18.88 14.26 -6.45
CA ASN A 10 -19.62 13.00 -6.40
C ASN A 10 -19.88 12.42 -7.80
N PRO A 11 -18.83 12.05 -8.57
CA PRO A 11 -18.97 11.62 -9.97
C PRO A 11 -19.58 10.21 -10.11
N GLY A 12 -19.61 9.41 -9.05
CA GLY A 12 -19.90 7.98 -9.15
C GLY A 12 -18.73 7.19 -9.77
N GLU A 13 -18.97 5.93 -10.14
CA GLU A 13 -17.98 5.12 -10.84
C GLU A 13 -17.77 5.63 -12.28
N ASN A 14 -16.52 5.79 -12.69
CA ASN A 14 -16.19 6.14 -14.07
C ASN A 14 -16.60 5.01 -15.02
N PRO A 15 -17.44 5.24 -16.05
CA PRO A 15 -17.97 4.17 -16.90
C PRO A 15 -16.89 3.37 -17.65
N THR A 16 -15.83 4.04 -18.12
CA THR A 16 -14.72 3.38 -18.83
C THR A 16 -13.91 2.49 -17.90
N ALA A 17 -13.56 3.01 -16.72
CA ALA A 17 -12.87 2.25 -15.70
C ALA A 17 -13.71 1.06 -15.23
N LYS A 18 -15.01 1.27 -15.02
CA LYS A 18 -15.95 0.20 -14.63
C LYS A 18 -16.03 -0.92 -15.67
N ALA A 19 -16.16 -0.58 -16.94
CA ALA A 19 -16.19 -1.57 -18.03
C ALA A 19 -14.88 -2.37 -18.11
N ALA A 20 -13.74 -1.71 -17.93
CA ALA A 20 -12.42 -2.35 -17.85
C ALA A 20 -12.29 -3.27 -16.63
N PHE A 21 -12.76 -2.81 -15.46
CA PHE A 21 -12.80 -3.61 -14.23
C PHE A 21 -13.62 -4.89 -14.37
N VAL A 22 -14.81 -4.80 -14.96
CA VAL A 22 -15.67 -5.97 -15.16
C VAL A 22 -14.96 -7.02 -16.02
N ARG A 23 -14.32 -6.61 -17.14
CA ARG A 23 -13.55 -7.53 -17.98
C ARG A 23 -12.41 -8.18 -17.20
N LEU A 24 -11.60 -7.40 -16.49
CA LEU A 24 -10.50 -7.90 -15.67
C LEU A 24 -11.00 -8.95 -14.65
N ARG A 25 -12.02 -8.60 -13.86
CA ARG A 25 -12.59 -9.49 -12.84
C ARG A 25 -13.14 -10.79 -13.45
N ASP A 26 -13.90 -10.67 -14.53
CA ASP A 26 -14.55 -11.83 -15.17
C ASP A 26 -13.49 -12.75 -15.81
N ASP A 27 -12.42 -12.22 -16.37
CA ASP A 27 -11.29 -13.03 -16.85
C ASP A 27 -10.57 -13.75 -15.70
N MET A 28 -10.37 -13.11 -14.55
CA MET A 28 -9.85 -13.77 -13.35
C MET A 28 -10.73 -14.93 -12.90
N ILE A 29 -12.06 -14.71 -12.88
CA ILE A 29 -13.05 -15.74 -12.52
C ILE A 29 -12.99 -16.89 -13.51
N ASN A 30 -12.96 -16.63 -14.82
CA ASN A 30 -12.90 -17.63 -15.89
C ASN A 30 -11.62 -18.47 -15.83
N GLN A 31 -10.52 -17.92 -15.34
CA GLN A 31 -9.28 -18.65 -15.08
C GLN A 31 -9.29 -19.45 -13.75
N GLY A 32 -10.42 -19.48 -13.06
CA GLY A 32 -10.59 -20.26 -11.83
C GLY A 32 -9.88 -19.68 -10.60
N LEU A 33 -9.50 -18.40 -10.64
CA LEU A 33 -8.91 -17.71 -9.49
C LEU A 33 -9.94 -17.53 -8.36
N ASN A 34 -9.45 -17.34 -7.14
CA ASN A 34 -10.29 -17.09 -5.98
C ASN A 34 -10.75 -15.64 -5.94
N VAL A 35 -11.60 -15.26 -6.90
CA VAL A 35 -12.15 -13.91 -7.05
C VAL A 35 -13.65 -13.95 -6.99
N GLY A 36 -14.24 -13.06 -6.18
CA GLY A 36 -15.69 -12.87 -6.03
C GLY A 36 -16.26 -11.91 -7.07
N ARG A 37 -17.60 -11.82 -7.09
CA ARG A 37 -18.31 -10.85 -7.93
C ARG A 37 -18.55 -9.52 -7.23
N SER A 38 -18.53 -9.51 -5.89
CA SER A 38 -18.60 -8.30 -5.08
C SER A 38 -17.30 -7.50 -5.17
N TYR A 39 -17.38 -6.22 -4.93
CA TYR A 39 -16.24 -5.29 -4.94
C TYR A 39 -16.63 -4.00 -4.23
N SER A 40 -15.65 -3.16 -3.89
CA SER A 40 -15.86 -1.79 -3.46
C SER A 40 -15.36 -0.83 -4.54
N GLY A 41 -16.25 0.01 -5.07
CA GLY A 41 -15.95 1.00 -6.11
C GLY A 41 -15.97 2.41 -5.58
N PHE A 42 -16.80 3.29 -6.18
CA PHE A 42 -16.97 4.66 -5.75
C PHE A 42 -17.38 4.78 -4.28
N ARG A 43 -16.73 5.68 -3.54
CA ARG A 43 -17.10 6.08 -2.18
C ARG A 43 -17.21 7.60 -2.08
N SER A 44 -18.35 8.10 -1.62
CA SER A 44 -18.54 9.54 -1.39
C SER A 44 -17.67 10.04 -0.24
N TYR A 45 -17.49 11.35 -0.15
CA TYR A 45 -16.80 11.98 0.96
C TYR A 45 -17.39 11.59 2.33
N ASP A 46 -18.73 11.65 2.47
CA ASP A 46 -19.40 11.36 3.74
C ASP A 46 -19.30 9.88 4.12
N TYR A 47 -19.36 8.97 3.12
CA TYR A 47 -19.12 7.55 3.37
C TYR A 47 -17.68 7.31 3.85
N GLN A 48 -16.69 7.90 3.16
CA GLN A 48 -15.29 7.80 3.56
C GLN A 48 -15.05 8.39 4.95
N LYS A 49 -15.73 9.50 5.29
CA LYS A 49 -15.64 10.09 6.63
C LYS A 49 -16.12 9.11 7.70
N THR A 50 -17.28 8.52 7.53
CA THR A 50 -17.82 7.53 8.48
C THR A 50 -16.90 6.33 8.62
N LEU A 51 -16.37 5.81 7.51
CA LEU A 51 -15.45 4.69 7.49
C LEU A 51 -14.14 5.02 8.24
N TYR A 52 -13.55 6.17 7.93
CA TYR A 52 -12.32 6.62 8.56
C TYR A 52 -12.48 6.88 10.06
N ASP A 53 -13.57 7.56 10.48
CA ASP A 53 -13.86 7.83 11.88
C ASP A 53 -14.02 6.52 12.70
N ASN A 54 -14.64 5.50 12.10
CA ASN A 54 -14.75 4.17 12.72
C ASN A 54 -13.36 3.51 12.91
N TYR A 55 -12.48 3.61 11.91
CA TYR A 55 -11.12 3.09 12.04
C TYR A 55 -10.31 3.86 13.09
N VAL A 56 -10.41 5.19 13.11
CA VAL A 56 -9.75 6.02 14.14
C VAL A 56 -10.24 5.65 15.54
N SER A 57 -11.54 5.42 15.71
CA SER A 57 -12.12 5.03 17.00
C SER A 57 -11.65 3.65 17.46
N ARG A 58 -11.43 2.71 16.53
CA ARG A 58 -10.99 1.34 16.82
C ARG A 58 -9.49 1.24 17.04
N ASP A 59 -8.68 1.84 16.18
CA ASP A 59 -7.24 1.58 16.07
C ASP A 59 -6.38 2.82 16.37
N GLY A 60 -6.98 3.99 16.52
CA GLY A 60 -6.31 5.27 16.64
C GLY A 60 -5.89 5.85 15.28
N GLN A 61 -5.72 7.17 15.25
CA GLN A 61 -5.46 7.90 14.00
C GLN A 61 -4.19 7.45 13.28
N ALA A 62 -3.10 7.26 14.02
CA ALA A 62 -1.81 6.87 13.42
C ALA A 62 -1.86 5.51 12.72
N ALA A 63 -2.63 4.56 13.27
CA ALA A 63 -2.84 3.27 12.62
C ALA A 63 -3.80 3.40 11.43
N ALA A 64 -4.93 4.09 11.60
CA ALA A 64 -5.92 4.29 10.55
C ALA A 64 -5.32 4.96 9.30
N ASP A 65 -4.45 5.94 9.45
CA ASP A 65 -3.75 6.63 8.35
C ASP A 65 -2.89 5.71 7.48
N ARG A 66 -2.54 4.51 7.98
CA ARG A 66 -1.71 3.54 7.24
C ARG A 66 -2.48 2.73 6.20
N TYR A 67 -3.80 2.58 6.37
CA TYR A 67 -4.64 1.72 5.53
C TYR A 67 -5.95 2.38 5.10
N SER A 68 -6.25 3.59 5.54
CA SER A 68 -7.45 4.32 5.14
C SER A 68 -7.16 5.79 4.89
N ALA A 69 -7.60 6.29 3.75
CA ALA A 69 -7.49 7.70 3.42
C ALA A 69 -8.45 8.54 4.25
N ARG A 70 -8.00 9.73 4.65
CA ARG A 70 -8.87 10.74 5.25
C ARG A 70 -9.94 11.21 4.25
N PRO A 71 -11.10 11.72 4.72
CA PRO A 71 -12.14 12.24 3.85
C PRO A 71 -11.57 13.28 2.85
N GLY A 72 -11.95 13.16 1.59
CA GLY A 72 -11.43 13.99 0.50
C GLY A 72 -10.09 13.54 -0.09
N PHE A 73 -9.41 12.56 0.53
CA PHE A 73 -8.13 12.05 0.03
C PHE A 73 -8.19 10.59 -0.43
N SER A 74 -9.36 9.97 -0.38
CA SER A 74 -9.57 8.63 -0.91
C SER A 74 -9.66 8.65 -2.43
N GLU A 75 -8.86 7.80 -3.09
CA GLU A 75 -8.95 7.60 -4.54
C GLU A 75 -10.30 7.02 -4.99
N HIS A 76 -11.03 6.34 -4.11
CA HIS A 76 -12.39 5.84 -4.40
C HIS A 76 -13.36 6.97 -4.73
N GLN A 77 -13.15 8.18 -4.21
CA GLN A 77 -13.97 9.33 -4.53
C GLN A 77 -13.79 9.81 -5.97
N THR A 78 -12.72 9.37 -6.66
CA THR A 78 -12.53 9.67 -8.09
C THR A 78 -13.37 8.81 -9.01
N GLY A 79 -13.92 7.68 -8.53
CA GLY A 79 -14.59 6.67 -9.33
C GLY A 79 -13.67 5.83 -10.22
N LEU A 80 -12.35 5.91 -10.02
CA LEU A 80 -11.33 5.24 -10.83
C LEU A 80 -10.68 4.05 -10.10
N VAL A 81 -11.17 3.69 -8.92
CA VAL A 81 -10.59 2.67 -8.05
C VAL A 81 -11.61 1.59 -7.72
N PHE A 82 -11.14 0.35 -7.70
CA PHE A 82 -11.94 -0.82 -7.35
C PHE A 82 -11.13 -1.73 -6.43
N ASP A 83 -11.74 -2.13 -5.31
CA ASP A 83 -11.21 -3.16 -4.43
C ASP A 83 -11.87 -4.49 -4.79
N LEU A 84 -11.07 -5.48 -5.19
CA LEU A 84 -11.55 -6.83 -5.48
C LEU A 84 -11.81 -7.59 -4.18
N THR A 85 -12.75 -8.55 -4.26
CA THR A 85 -12.99 -9.50 -3.17
C THR A 85 -12.69 -10.93 -3.60
N ASP A 86 -12.47 -11.80 -2.62
CA ASP A 86 -12.47 -13.26 -2.82
C ASP A 86 -13.91 -13.80 -2.98
N LYS A 87 -14.04 -15.10 -3.21
CA LYS A 87 -15.36 -15.78 -3.34
C LYS A 87 -16.19 -15.73 -2.06
N SER A 88 -15.58 -15.49 -0.91
CA SER A 88 -16.24 -15.34 0.40
C SER A 88 -16.66 -13.90 0.69
N GLY A 89 -16.30 -12.95 -0.18
CA GLY A 89 -16.62 -11.52 -0.04
C GLY A 89 -15.62 -10.72 0.81
N ASN A 90 -14.51 -11.31 1.23
CA ASN A 90 -13.43 -10.59 1.90
C ASN A 90 -12.55 -9.88 0.87
N LEU A 91 -11.75 -8.90 1.29
CA LEU A 91 -10.76 -8.26 0.42
C LEU A 91 -9.80 -9.33 -0.15
N LEU A 92 -9.40 -9.16 -1.40
CA LEU A 92 -8.63 -10.15 -2.15
C LEU A 92 -7.18 -10.20 -1.66
N GLU A 93 -6.85 -11.21 -0.85
CA GLU A 93 -5.50 -11.49 -0.34
C GLU A 93 -4.94 -12.83 -0.82
N ASP A 94 -5.71 -13.57 -1.65
CA ASP A 94 -5.25 -14.84 -2.23
C ASP A 94 -3.98 -14.63 -3.06
N ALA A 95 -2.92 -15.35 -2.71
CA ALA A 95 -1.58 -15.13 -3.28
C ALA A 95 -1.55 -15.32 -4.82
N ARG A 96 -2.29 -16.32 -5.35
CA ARG A 96 -2.32 -16.60 -6.79
C ARG A 96 -3.10 -15.51 -7.53
N ALA A 97 -4.21 -15.06 -7.00
CA ALA A 97 -5.01 -13.99 -7.60
C ALA A 97 -4.29 -12.63 -7.50
N SER A 98 -3.62 -12.35 -6.38
CA SER A 98 -2.82 -11.14 -6.19
C SER A 98 -1.62 -11.09 -7.15
N GLN A 99 -0.94 -12.22 -7.35
CA GLN A 99 0.15 -12.29 -8.33
C GLN A 99 -0.38 -12.09 -9.75
N TRP A 100 -1.51 -12.69 -10.09
CA TRP A 100 -2.14 -12.48 -11.39
C TRP A 100 -2.47 -11.00 -11.64
N LEU A 101 -3.03 -10.29 -10.64
CA LEU A 101 -3.29 -8.85 -10.74
C LEU A 101 -2.01 -8.07 -10.99
N LYS A 102 -0.95 -8.36 -10.24
CA LYS A 102 0.35 -7.72 -10.41
C LYS A 102 0.88 -7.87 -11.84
N ASP A 103 0.72 -9.04 -12.43
CA ASP A 103 1.27 -9.38 -13.74
C ASP A 103 0.36 -8.94 -14.91
N ASN A 104 -0.95 -8.74 -14.69
CA ASN A 104 -1.90 -8.60 -15.79
C ASN A 104 -2.80 -7.37 -15.72
N ALA A 105 -2.94 -6.69 -14.58
CA ALA A 105 -3.88 -5.58 -14.44
C ALA A 105 -3.62 -4.45 -15.45
N HIS A 106 -2.37 -4.22 -15.83
CA HIS A 106 -1.97 -3.22 -16.80
C HIS A 106 -2.58 -3.44 -18.21
N ASN A 107 -2.87 -4.69 -18.59
CA ASN A 107 -3.53 -5.03 -19.86
C ASN A 107 -4.98 -4.53 -19.91
N TYR A 108 -5.57 -4.19 -18.77
CA TYR A 108 -6.92 -3.65 -18.64
C TYR A 108 -6.92 -2.15 -18.28
N GLY A 109 -5.75 -1.51 -18.28
CA GLY A 109 -5.60 -0.11 -17.93
C GLY A 109 -5.53 0.15 -16.42
N PHE A 110 -5.27 -0.87 -15.60
CA PHE A 110 -5.13 -0.76 -14.15
C PHE A 110 -3.69 -0.97 -13.69
N ILE A 111 -3.39 -0.42 -12.52
CA ILE A 111 -2.21 -0.76 -11.72
C ILE A 111 -2.66 -1.27 -10.35
N VAL A 112 -1.90 -2.19 -9.75
CA VAL A 112 -1.98 -2.45 -8.31
C VAL A 112 -1.36 -1.25 -7.62
N ARG A 113 -2.18 -0.51 -6.86
CA ARG A 113 -1.83 0.84 -6.44
C ARG A 113 -0.81 0.91 -5.31
N PHE A 114 -0.99 0.07 -4.30
CA PHE A 114 -0.15 0.05 -3.10
C PHE A 114 0.64 -1.25 -3.03
N GLN A 115 1.86 -1.19 -3.57
CA GLN A 115 2.74 -2.35 -3.67
C GLN A 115 3.70 -2.42 -2.49
N ALA A 116 4.13 -3.63 -2.13
CA ALA A 116 5.15 -3.84 -1.11
C ALA A 116 6.45 -3.10 -1.47
N GLY A 117 7.03 -2.41 -0.48
CA GLY A 117 8.25 -1.61 -0.66
C GLY A 117 8.01 -0.20 -1.20
N LYS A 118 6.75 0.20 -1.42
CA LYS A 118 6.38 1.54 -1.92
C LYS A 118 5.70 2.42 -0.88
N GLU A 119 5.67 2.02 0.40
CA GLU A 119 5.01 2.75 1.48
C GLU A 119 5.58 4.16 1.67
N ALA A 120 6.89 4.34 1.46
CA ALA A 120 7.54 5.64 1.59
C ALA A 120 7.04 6.65 0.56
N SER A 121 6.72 6.20 -0.66
CA SER A 121 6.20 7.05 -1.73
C SER A 121 4.68 7.18 -1.71
N THR A 122 3.96 6.10 -1.36
CA THR A 122 2.48 6.09 -1.37
C THR A 122 1.87 6.57 -0.06
N GLY A 123 2.51 6.28 1.08
CA GLY A 123 2.01 6.53 2.43
C GLY A 123 1.14 5.42 3.02
N TYR A 124 0.83 4.36 2.24
CA TYR A 124 -0.06 3.28 2.62
C TYR A 124 0.65 1.94 2.69
N MET A 125 0.11 1.04 3.51
CA MET A 125 0.49 -0.37 3.53
C MET A 125 0.17 -1.03 2.19
N PRO A 126 0.83 -2.15 1.84
CA PRO A 126 0.49 -2.90 0.64
C PRO A 126 -0.96 -3.39 0.65
N GLU A 127 -1.65 -3.22 -0.47
CA GLU A 127 -3.03 -3.65 -0.69
C GLU A 127 -3.13 -4.37 -2.04
N ALA A 128 -3.19 -5.70 -2.01
CA ALA A 128 -3.23 -6.50 -3.25
C ALA A 128 -4.55 -6.36 -4.02
N TRP A 129 -5.63 -5.99 -3.32
CA TRP A 129 -6.98 -5.85 -3.84
C TRP A 129 -7.26 -4.51 -4.51
N HIS A 130 -6.50 -3.45 -4.17
CA HIS A 130 -6.76 -2.07 -4.55
C HIS A 130 -6.12 -1.76 -5.90
N ILE A 131 -6.94 -1.68 -6.94
CA ILE A 131 -6.49 -1.35 -8.29
C ILE A 131 -7.00 0.02 -8.74
N ARG A 132 -6.08 0.80 -9.34
CA ARG A 132 -6.35 2.14 -9.87
C ARG A 132 -6.34 2.12 -11.39
N TYR A 133 -7.42 2.63 -11.99
CA TYR A 133 -7.47 2.86 -13.43
C TYR A 133 -6.64 4.10 -13.81
N VAL A 134 -5.69 3.91 -14.70
CA VAL A 134 -4.81 4.96 -15.24
C VAL A 134 -4.83 4.98 -16.78
N GLY A 135 -5.60 4.07 -17.39
CA GLY A 135 -5.78 4.02 -18.83
C GLY A 135 -4.52 3.57 -19.58
N LYS A 136 -4.12 4.29 -20.60
CA LYS A 136 -3.00 3.93 -21.49
C LYS A 136 -1.64 3.91 -20.80
N GLU A 137 -1.47 4.67 -19.72
CA GLU A 137 -0.22 4.74 -18.96
C GLU A 137 0.03 3.49 -18.11
N ALA A 138 -0.97 2.60 -17.97
CA ALA A 138 -0.88 1.44 -17.08
C ALA A 138 0.31 0.53 -17.38
N LYS A 139 0.58 0.30 -18.68
CA LYS A 139 1.70 -0.55 -19.10
C LYS A 139 3.04 0.09 -18.77
N ASP A 140 3.22 1.38 -19.05
CA ASP A 140 4.48 2.08 -18.80
C ASP A 140 4.77 2.17 -17.29
N ILE A 141 3.75 2.41 -16.48
CA ILE A 141 3.87 2.42 -15.01
C ILE A 141 4.25 1.03 -14.51
N HIS A 142 3.57 -0.02 -14.98
CA HIS A 142 3.87 -1.41 -14.62
C HIS A 142 5.33 -1.77 -14.97
N ASP A 143 5.76 -1.51 -16.20
CA ASP A 143 7.09 -1.87 -16.69
C ASP A 143 8.20 -1.09 -15.99
N SER A 144 7.92 0.13 -15.51
CA SER A 144 8.87 0.94 -14.75
C SER A 144 9.13 0.40 -13.33
N GLY A 145 8.20 -0.38 -12.76
CA GLY A 145 8.25 -0.82 -11.37
C GLY A 145 8.11 0.32 -10.35
N LEU A 146 7.69 1.50 -10.78
CA LEU A 146 7.51 2.68 -9.95
C LEU A 146 6.10 2.73 -9.35
N SER A 147 5.95 3.40 -8.20
CA SER A 147 4.63 3.81 -7.74
C SER A 147 4.08 4.94 -8.62
N LEU A 148 2.78 5.22 -8.52
CA LEU A 148 2.16 6.32 -9.27
C LEU A 148 2.80 7.67 -8.95
N GLU A 149 3.15 7.91 -7.69
CA GLU A 149 3.85 9.10 -7.24
C GLU A 149 5.25 9.21 -7.85
N GLU A 150 6.02 8.12 -7.79
CA GLU A 150 7.37 8.08 -8.35
C GLU A 150 7.35 8.29 -9.88
N TYR A 151 6.41 7.65 -10.58
CA TYR A 151 6.29 7.74 -12.04
C TYR A 151 6.00 9.16 -12.52
N PHE A 152 5.12 9.88 -11.82
CA PHE A 152 4.80 11.27 -12.16
C PHE A 152 5.69 12.32 -11.44
N GLY A 153 6.65 11.90 -10.63
CA GLY A 153 7.50 12.81 -9.85
C GLY A 153 6.69 13.65 -8.84
N ILE A 154 5.62 13.08 -8.29
CA ILE A 154 4.73 13.76 -7.34
C ILE A 154 5.17 13.38 -5.92
N GLU A 155 5.29 14.37 -5.05
CA GLU A 155 5.54 14.12 -3.63
C GLU A 155 4.34 13.39 -3.00
N GLY A 156 4.61 12.25 -2.37
CA GLY A 156 3.65 11.41 -1.69
C GLY A 156 4.10 11.03 -0.28
N GLY A 157 3.42 10.06 0.33
CA GLY A 157 3.84 9.49 1.62
C GLY A 157 3.54 10.35 2.85
N ASP A 158 2.80 11.49 2.76
CA ASP A 158 2.58 12.43 3.86
C ASP A 158 2.10 11.79 5.17
N TYR A 159 1.25 10.74 5.09
CA TYR A 159 0.75 10.06 6.28
C TYR A 159 1.80 9.10 6.88
N ALA A 160 2.65 8.52 6.05
CA ALA A 160 3.77 7.71 6.55
C ALA A 160 4.81 8.58 7.27
N THR A 161 4.98 9.82 6.83
CA THR A 161 5.92 10.77 7.46
C THR A 161 5.32 11.47 8.67
N SER A 162 4.01 11.70 8.72
CA SER A 162 3.33 12.32 9.87
C SER A 162 3.07 11.33 11.01
N SER A 163 3.00 10.04 10.73
CA SER A 163 2.96 8.96 11.73
C SER A 163 4.35 8.46 12.16
N LYS A 164 5.42 9.04 11.61
CA LYS A 164 6.71 8.89 12.24
C LYS A 164 6.56 9.43 13.66
N PRO A 165 6.76 8.62 14.72
CA PRO A 165 6.90 9.17 16.06
C PRO A 165 7.89 10.31 15.90
N ALA A 166 7.57 11.50 16.45
CA ALA A 166 8.48 12.64 16.39
C ALA A 166 9.87 12.07 16.54
N GLU A 167 10.75 12.26 15.54
CA GLU A 167 12.10 11.76 15.67
C GLU A 167 12.53 12.13 17.06
N SER A 168 12.57 11.14 17.92
CA SER A 168 13.37 11.29 19.10
C SER A 168 14.71 11.69 18.49
N LYS A 169 15.06 12.98 18.61
CA LYS A 169 16.38 13.55 18.34
C LYS A 169 17.37 12.40 18.50
N PRO A 170 18.20 12.06 17.51
CA PRO A 170 19.04 10.90 17.63
C PRO A 170 19.57 10.94 19.04
N ALA A 171 19.18 9.95 19.82
CA ALA A 171 19.71 9.83 21.16
C ALA A 171 21.20 9.91 20.91
N THR A 172 21.82 10.92 21.43
CA THR A 172 23.26 11.17 21.37
C THR A 172 23.90 9.81 21.30
N THR A 173 24.67 9.54 20.27
CA THR A 173 25.42 8.31 20.09
C THR A 173 26.29 8.09 21.34
N GLY A 174 25.64 7.69 22.42
CA GLY A 174 26.31 6.99 23.48
C GLY A 174 26.79 5.72 22.83
N ALA A 175 28.08 5.59 22.63
CA ALA A 175 28.70 4.39 22.12
C ALA A 175 28.11 3.24 22.96
N ILE A 176 27.23 2.43 22.35
CA ILE A 176 26.72 1.21 23.00
C ILE A 176 27.95 0.33 23.11
N ASN A 177 28.46 0.19 24.33
CA ASN A 177 29.65 -0.62 24.58
C ASN A 177 29.18 -2.08 24.60
N LEU A 178 28.97 -2.64 23.37
CA LEU A 178 28.65 -4.05 23.20
C LEU A 178 29.92 -4.87 23.54
N PRO A 179 29.78 -6.03 24.17
CA PRO A 179 30.89 -6.98 24.30
C PRO A 179 31.48 -7.31 22.94
N ALA A 180 32.71 -7.77 22.89
CA ALA A 180 33.41 -8.09 21.64
C ALA A 180 32.68 -9.18 20.83
N THR A 181 32.00 -10.08 21.52
CA THR A 181 31.16 -11.14 20.95
C THR A 181 29.87 -11.25 21.73
N GLY A 182 28.81 -11.72 21.11
CA GLY A 182 27.54 -11.92 21.80
C GLY A 182 26.45 -12.46 20.88
N THR A 183 25.26 -12.62 21.46
CA THR A 183 24.05 -13.00 20.73
C THR A 183 23.02 -11.87 20.89
N TYR A 184 22.47 -11.41 19.78
CA TYR A 184 21.38 -10.45 19.76
C TYR A 184 20.09 -11.14 19.33
N THR A 185 19.04 -10.98 20.13
CA THR A 185 17.70 -11.49 19.79
C THR A 185 16.82 -10.31 19.36
N PHE A 186 16.22 -10.41 18.19
CA PHE A 186 15.38 -9.35 17.63
C PHE A 186 14.04 -9.26 18.38
N THR A 187 13.69 -8.07 18.82
CA THR A 187 12.40 -7.76 19.47
C THR A 187 11.32 -7.35 18.48
N GLY A 188 11.68 -7.16 17.20
CA GLY A 188 10.82 -6.83 16.08
C GLY A 188 11.49 -7.24 14.78
N ARG A 189 10.83 -7.01 13.63
CA ARG A 189 11.44 -7.23 12.32
C ARG A 189 12.57 -6.23 12.05
N ALA A 190 13.72 -6.73 11.63
CA ALA A 190 14.86 -5.94 11.19
C ALA A 190 15.34 -6.43 9.82
N SER A 191 15.61 -5.52 8.90
CA SER A 191 16.12 -5.84 7.57
C SER A 191 17.64 -5.72 7.48
N ILE A 192 18.24 -6.62 6.70
CA ILE A 192 19.64 -6.53 6.31
C ILE A 192 19.72 -5.76 5.00
N LYS A 193 20.48 -4.70 4.98
CA LYS A 193 20.70 -3.86 3.80
C LYS A 193 22.05 -4.16 3.14
N ALA A 194 22.14 -3.99 1.83
CA ALA A 194 23.39 -4.14 1.08
C ALA A 194 24.44 -3.12 1.50
N GLU A 195 24.01 -1.94 1.95
CA GLU A 195 24.85 -0.87 2.49
C GLU A 195 24.19 -0.27 3.72
N ALA A 196 24.94 0.42 4.57
CA ALA A 196 24.44 1.11 5.77
C ALA A 196 23.64 2.37 5.43
N LYS A 197 22.76 2.31 4.43
CA LYS A 197 21.86 3.39 3.99
C LYS A 197 20.42 2.91 3.97
N VAL A 198 19.47 3.76 4.35
CA VAL A 198 18.04 3.44 4.36
C VAL A 198 17.54 3.08 2.96
N SER A 199 18.05 3.73 1.91
CA SER A 199 17.71 3.51 0.50
C SER A 199 18.39 2.29 -0.13
N SER A 200 19.30 1.62 0.57
CA SER A 200 19.98 0.43 0.06
C SER A 200 19.01 -0.75 -0.10
N PRO A 201 19.19 -1.60 -1.13
CA PRO A 201 18.36 -2.80 -1.30
C PRO A 201 18.37 -3.68 -0.06
N GLU A 202 17.21 -4.22 0.28
CA GLU A 202 17.07 -5.20 1.34
C GLU A 202 17.49 -6.57 0.84
N LEU A 203 18.46 -7.18 1.51
CA LEU A 203 19.01 -8.51 1.17
C LEU A 203 18.30 -9.64 1.92
N ALA A 204 17.92 -9.38 3.17
CA ALA A 204 17.27 -10.33 4.05
C ALA A 204 16.63 -9.60 5.24
N TYR A 205 15.96 -10.33 6.11
CA TYR A 205 15.42 -9.80 7.37
C TYR A 205 15.49 -10.83 8.49
N TYR A 206 15.45 -10.33 9.72
CA TYR A 206 15.20 -11.11 10.92
C TYR A 206 13.85 -10.75 11.51
N ASP A 207 13.04 -11.74 11.86
CA ASP A 207 11.78 -11.54 12.54
C ASP A 207 11.96 -11.51 14.07
N LYS A 208 10.93 -11.04 14.77
CA LYS A 208 10.89 -11.05 16.24
C LYS A 208 11.15 -12.45 16.78
N GLY A 209 12.09 -12.58 17.70
CA GLY A 209 12.50 -13.84 18.32
C GLY A 209 13.65 -14.56 17.61
N MET A 210 14.03 -14.18 16.40
CA MET A 210 15.24 -14.68 15.76
C MET A 210 16.49 -14.11 16.46
N SER A 211 17.57 -14.85 16.47
CA SER A 211 18.83 -14.43 17.08
C SER A 211 20.00 -14.53 16.13
N VAL A 212 20.96 -13.66 16.25
CA VAL A 212 22.22 -13.64 15.51
C VAL A 212 23.39 -13.54 16.47
N ASN A 213 24.43 -14.34 16.24
CA ASN A 213 25.72 -14.16 16.90
C ASN A 213 26.50 -13.11 16.15
N TYR A 214 27.19 -12.26 16.88
CA TYR A 214 28.03 -11.19 16.31
C TYR A 214 29.39 -11.16 16.98
N ASP A 215 30.39 -10.79 16.16
CA ASP A 215 31.75 -10.49 16.59
C ASP A 215 32.07 -9.04 16.20
N LYS A 216 32.74 -8.32 17.11
CA LYS A 216 33.35 -7.04 16.77
C LYS A 216 34.57 -7.30 15.87
N VAL A 217 34.50 -6.78 14.67
CA VAL A 217 35.66 -6.68 13.78
C VAL A 217 36.46 -5.44 14.10
#